data_fcee838efdc8781183ab4fedb1cd7dbe
#
_entry.id   fcee838efdc8781183ab4fedb1cd7dbe
#
_cell.length_a   1.000
_cell.length_b   1.000
_cell.length_c   1.000
_cell.angle_alpha   90.00
_cell.angle_beta   90.00
_cell.angle_gamma   90.00
#
_symmetry.space_group_name_H-M   'P 1'
#
loop_
_entity.id
_entity.type
_entity.pdbx_description
1 polymer ?
#
loop_
_entity_poly.entity_id
_entity_poly.type
_entity_poly.pdbx_seq_one_letter_code
_entity_poly.pdbx_strand_id
1 'polypeptide(L)'
;ARVMNTDLPVLIWGESGTGKSLIGKAIHDFSDRRNLPFVTVTSADLQDIEGPARVLARVRGGTLLIDEIGDFSEEIQARIARMMDTPGDHAPRFLATSQSDLAAAMKAGTLRRDLYYRLSGATLHVPALRDRVEDISLLAAHFLERSESGNTVPRALSEGAAKVFANYQWPGNVRQLEHAMRQLALTSRAPEITQIEAEQVLGAQPDPEPLRAQANTEKLGASVERHLRRYFDQHGSMLPPPGLYARILREIEAPLIEIALSATAGNQAKCADLLGINRNTLRKKITELDIEVTRGRKMM
;
A
#
# COMPACT_ATOMS: atom_id res chain seq x y z
N ALA A 1 22.24 10.98 10.74
CA ALA A 1 23.07 11.09 11.95
C ALA A 1 22.45 11.99 13.04
N ARG A 2 21.90 13.19 12.69
CA ARG A 2 21.40 14.14 13.71
C ARG A 2 20.18 13.67 14.52
N VAL A 3 19.39 12.76 14.00
CA VAL A 3 18.14 12.28 14.64
C VAL A 3 18.39 11.08 15.55
N MET A 4 19.53 10.38 15.43
CA MET A 4 19.77 9.11 16.14
C MET A 4 19.94 9.32 17.65
N ASN A 5 20.62 10.36 18.09
CA ASN A 5 20.95 10.63 19.50
C ASN A 5 20.09 11.75 20.10
N THR A 6 18.83 11.87 19.70
CA THR A 6 17.86 12.79 20.28
C THR A 6 16.70 12.02 20.84
N ASP A 7 16.08 12.54 21.90
CA ASP A 7 14.83 11.98 22.44
C ASP A 7 13.59 12.46 21.69
N LEU A 8 13.77 13.25 20.62
CA LEU A 8 12.65 13.73 19.84
C LEU A 8 11.89 12.55 19.19
N PRO A 9 10.57 12.57 19.25
CA PRO A 9 9.74 11.66 18.48
C PRO A 9 10.03 11.78 16.98
N VAL A 10 10.06 10.65 16.27
CA VAL A 10 10.32 10.62 14.83
C VAL A 10 9.13 9.99 14.12
N LEU A 11 8.58 10.73 13.19
CA LEU A 11 7.57 10.24 12.26
C LEU A 11 8.23 9.79 10.95
N ILE A 12 8.06 8.52 10.58
CA ILE A 12 8.57 7.95 9.35
C ILE A 12 7.36 7.66 8.44
N TRP A 13 7.26 8.34 7.30
CA TRP A 13 6.14 8.16 6.42
C TRP A 13 6.56 7.82 4.99
N GLY A 14 5.70 7.14 4.27
CA GLY A 14 5.93 6.67 2.90
C GLY A 14 5.05 5.47 2.59
N GLU A 15 4.98 5.09 1.33
CA GLU A 15 4.12 3.99 0.86
C GLU A 15 4.35 2.67 1.62
N SER A 16 3.35 1.78 1.55
CA SER A 16 3.48 0.44 2.13
C SER A 16 4.64 -0.32 1.48
N GLY A 17 5.38 -1.08 2.30
CA GLY A 17 6.50 -1.90 1.81
C GLY A 17 7.80 -1.14 1.50
N THR A 18 7.90 0.17 1.79
CA THR A 18 9.13 0.97 1.55
C THR A 18 10.26 0.70 2.55
N GLY A 19 9.97 0.01 3.67
CA GLY A 19 10.96 -0.30 4.71
C GLY A 19 10.91 0.62 5.93
N LYS A 20 9.82 1.36 6.16
CA LYS A 20 9.66 2.29 7.30
C LYS A 20 10.04 1.69 8.65
N SER A 21 9.51 0.51 8.98
CA SER A 21 9.75 -0.16 10.26
C SER A 21 11.21 -0.61 10.41
N LEU A 22 11.88 -0.99 9.30
CA LEU A 22 13.30 -1.29 9.28
C LEU A 22 14.14 -0.04 9.57
N ILE A 23 13.77 1.10 9.02
CA ILE A 23 14.41 2.40 9.32
C ILE A 23 14.21 2.74 10.80
N GLY A 24 13.01 2.54 11.35
CA GLY A 24 12.75 2.72 12.79
C GLY A 24 13.66 1.83 13.65
N LYS A 25 13.84 0.58 13.26
CA LYS A 25 14.77 -0.33 13.92
C LYS A 25 16.22 0.15 13.81
N ALA A 26 16.65 0.58 12.64
CA ALA A 26 17.99 1.12 12.43
C ALA A 26 18.24 2.39 13.27
N ILE A 27 17.25 3.29 13.39
CA ILE A 27 17.37 4.46 14.29
C ILE A 27 17.62 4.03 15.72
N HIS A 28 16.96 2.98 16.20
CA HIS A 28 17.20 2.43 17.54
C HIS A 28 18.59 1.81 17.67
N ASP A 29 18.98 0.93 16.75
CA ASP A 29 20.22 0.16 16.79
C ASP A 29 21.48 1.04 16.75
N PHE A 30 21.37 2.23 16.12
CA PHE A 30 22.45 3.22 16.06
C PHE A 30 22.29 4.36 17.08
N SER A 31 21.37 4.26 18.04
CA SER A 31 21.17 5.25 19.11
C SER A 31 21.84 4.85 20.42
N ASP A 32 21.88 5.78 21.37
CA ASP A 32 22.33 5.51 22.75
C ASP A 32 21.43 4.49 23.48
N ARG A 33 20.22 4.25 22.95
CA ARG A 33 19.23 3.30 23.51
C ARG A 33 19.34 1.89 22.90
N ARG A 34 20.34 1.60 22.05
CA ARG A 34 20.53 0.31 21.35
C ARG A 34 20.53 -0.93 22.25
N ASN A 35 20.95 -0.77 23.51
CA ASN A 35 21.01 -1.85 24.50
C ASN A 35 19.70 -1.98 25.31
N LEU A 36 18.72 -1.11 25.09
CA LEU A 36 17.42 -1.13 25.71
C LEU A 36 16.39 -1.81 24.78
N PRO A 37 15.21 -2.21 25.29
CA PRO A 37 14.22 -2.87 24.47
C PRO A 37 13.71 -2.01 23.31
N PHE A 38 13.53 -2.64 22.14
CA PHE A 38 12.78 -2.09 21.01
C PHE A 38 11.43 -2.81 20.93
N VAL A 39 10.34 -2.08 21.09
CA VAL A 39 8.99 -2.63 21.12
C VAL A 39 8.18 -2.02 19.98
N THR A 40 7.68 -2.86 19.07
CA THR A 40 6.70 -2.44 18.08
C THR A 40 5.29 -2.65 18.62
N VAL A 41 4.43 -1.68 18.41
CA VAL A 41 3.05 -1.66 18.90
C VAL A 41 2.10 -1.45 17.73
N THR A 42 1.09 -2.30 17.69
CA THR A 42 -0.04 -2.26 16.76
C THR A 42 -1.31 -1.78 17.48
N SER A 43 -2.38 -1.54 16.72
CA SER A 43 -3.68 -1.18 17.30
C SER A 43 -4.19 -2.23 18.30
N ALA A 44 -3.93 -3.52 18.04
CA ALA A 44 -4.35 -4.62 18.90
C ALA A 44 -3.72 -4.57 20.30
N ASP A 45 -2.46 -4.14 20.43
CA ASP A 45 -1.76 -4.02 21.70
C ASP A 45 -2.36 -2.96 22.64
N LEU A 46 -3.11 -2.01 22.07
CA LEU A 46 -3.65 -0.83 22.78
C LEU A 46 -5.19 -0.82 22.90
N GLN A 47 -5.87 -1.89 22.46
CA GLN A 47 -7.33 -1.98 22.57
C GLN A 47 -7.82 -2.04 24.01
N ASP A 48 -7.12 -2.77 24.88
CA ASP A 48 -7.47 -2.88 26.28
C ASP A 48 -7.07 -1.63 27.07
N ILE A 49 -7.77 -1.37 28.18
CA ILE A 49 -7.45 -0.26 29.10
C ILE A 49 -6.05 -0.41 29.70
N GLU A 50 -5.63 -1.64 29.99
CA GLU A 50 -4.30 -1.95 30.53
C GLU A 50 -3.19 -2.05 29.47
N GLY A 51 -3.56 -2.05 28.20
CA GLY A 51 -2.62 -2.15 27.06
C GLY A 51 -1.46 -1.16 27.14
N PRO A 52 -1.72 0.15 27.33
CA PRO A 52 -0.69 1.16 27.49
C PRO A 52 0.30 0.86 28.62
N ALA A 53 -0.18 0.45 29.79
CA ALA A 53 0.67 0.13 30.94
C ALA A 53 1.55 -1.09 30.67
N ARG A 54 1.00 -2.15 30.04
CA ARG A 54 1.77 -3.33 29.64
C ARG A 54 2.87 -2.99 28.63
N VAL A 55 2.56 -2.15 27.65
CA VAL A 55 3.53 -1.70 26.64
C VAL A 55 4.66 -0.89 27.28
N LEU A 56 4.35 0.07 28.14
CA LEU A 56 5.34 0.87 28.85
C LEU A 56 6.25 0.00 29.75
N ALA A 57 5.67 -1.00 30.43
CA ALA A 57 6.42 -1.95 31.24
C ALA A 57 7.38 -2.82 30.40
N ARG A 58 7.02 -3.15 29.14
CA ARG A 58 7.87 -3.92 28.22
C ARG A 58 9.02 -3.08 27.67
N VAL A 59 8.79 -1.81 27.34
CA VAL A 59 9.78 -0.96 26.67
C VAL A 59 10.86 -0.43 27.63
N ARG A 60 10.59 -0.31 28.90
CA ARG A 60 11.55 0.04 29.98
C ARG A 60 12.51 1.19 29.61
N GLY A 61 11.99 2.29 29.11
CA GLY A 61 12.82 3.42 28.68
C GLY A 61 13.56 3.23 27.35
N GLY A 62 13.34 2.14 26.65
CA GLY A 62 13.88 1.87 25.33
C GLY A 62 13.20 2.68 24.22
N THR A 63 12.94 2.05 23.07
CA THR A 63 12.28 2.68 21.92
C THR A 63 10.95 2.01 21.62
N LEU A 64 9.91 2.80 21.47
CA LEU A 64 8.56 2.37 21.10
C LEU A 64 8.29 2.77 19.65
N LEU A 65 8.09 1.81 18.78
CA LEU A 65 7.65 2.01 17.41
C LEU A 65 6.14 1.79 17.32
N ILE A 66 5.39 2.84 16.99
CA ILE A 66 3.96 2.79 16.70
C ILE A 66 3.81 2.57 15.21
N ASP A 67 3.38 1.36 14.83
CA ASP A 67 3.32 0.97 13.41
C ASP A 67 1.97 1.34 12.81
N GLU A 68 2.00 2.10 11.69
CA GLU A 68 0.85 2.57 10.92
C GLU A 68 -0.17 3.35 11.76
N ILE A 69 0.27 4.46 12.37
CA ILE A 69 -0.55 5.30 13.25
C ILE A 69 -1.84 5.83 12.59
N GLY A 70 -1.86 5.95 11.26
CA GLY A 70 -3.04 6.39 10.51
C GLY A 70 -4.23 5.43 10.59
N ASP A 71 -4.00 4.16 10.93
CA ASP A 71 -5.03 3.12 11.01
C ASP A 71 -5.67 3.01 12.42
N PHE A 72 -5.21 3.82 13.37
CA PHE A 72 -5.67 3.73 14.75
C PHE A 72 -6.96 4.54 14.97
N SER A 73 -7.91 3.95 15.72
CA SER A 73 -9.11 4.66 16.12
C SER A 73 -8.79 5.87 17.00
N GLU A 74 -9.69 6.85 17.03
CA GLU A 74 -9.52 8.07 17.85
C GLU A 74 -9.29 7.76 19.33
N GLU A 75 -9.92 6.72 19.86
CA GLU A 75 -9.76 6.26 21.24
C GLU A 75 -8.33 5.77 21.50
N ILE A 76 -7.77 4.97 20.59
CA ILE A 76 -6.39 4.46 20.69
C ILE A 76 -5.40 5.61 20.53
N GLN A 77 -5.65 6.54 19.61
CA GLN A 77 -4.84 7.75 19.44
C GLN A 77 -4.78 8.57 20.76
N ALA A 78 -5.92 8.71 21.48
CA ALA A 78 -5.94 9.37 22.77
C ALA A 78 -5.12 8.63 23.83
N ARG A 79 -5.09 7.30 23.82
CA ARG A 79 -4.26 6.48 24.71
C ARG A 79 -2.78 6.69 24.43
N ILE A 80 -2.37 6.72 23.15
CA ILE A 80 -0.99 6.98 22.75
C ILE A 80 -0.56 8.38 23.19
N ALA A 81 -1.39 9.41 22.98
CA ALA A 81 -1.08 10.76 23.42
C ALA A 81 -0.80 10.82 24.93
N ARG A 82 -1.58 10.09 25.75
CA ARG A 82 -1.33 9.97 27.19
C ARG A 82 -0.05 9.21 27.53
N MET A 83 0.27 8.16 26.78
CA MET A 83 1.53 7.42 26.97
C MET A 83 2.75 8.32 26.73
N MET A 84 2.67 9.26 25.78
CA MET A 84 3.73 10.23 25.51
C MET A 84 3.91 11.26 26.66
N ASP A 85 2.94 11.42 27.52
CA ASP A 85 3.01 12.29 28.72
C ASP A 85 3.68 11.59 29.91
N THR A 86 4.16 10.37 29.78
CA THR A 86 4.81 9.64 30.87
C THR A 86 6.10 10.37 31.28
N PRO A 87 6.18 10.91 32.50
CA PRO A 87 7.35 11.65 32.94
C PRO A 87 8.47 10.71 33.41
N GLY A 88 9.71 11.18 33.34
CA GLY A 88 10.86 10.61 34.05
C GLY A 88 11.91 9.94 33.16
N ASP A 89 12.99 9.51 33.77
CA ASP A 89 14.19 8.91 33.19
C ASP A 89 13.91 7.58 32.44
N HIS A 90 12.71 7.02 32.62
CA HIS A 90 12.27 5.78 31.98
C HIS A 90 11.27 6.02 30.84
N ALA A 91 11.06 7.28 30.41
CA ALA A 91 10.22 7.58 29.27
C ALA A 91 10.79 6.94 27.99
N PRO A 92 10.01 6.16 27.23
CA PRO A 92 10.49 5.57 25.99
C PRO A 92 10.66 6.64 24.92
N ARG A 93 11.59 6.42 24.01
CA ARG A 93 11.64 7.17 22.78
C ARG A 93 10.53 6.70 21.83
N PHE A 94 9.75 7.64 21.31
CA PHE A 94 8.65 7.32 20.39
C PHE A 94 9.08 7.45 18.94
N LEU A 95 8.84 6.42 18.17
CA LEU A 95 8.88 6.42 16.71
C LEU A 95 7.49 6.06 16.20
N ALA A 96 7.07 6.65 15.09
CA ALA A 96 5.80 6.29 14.47
C ALA A 96 5.99 6.08 12.97
N THR A 97 5.26 5.13 12.38
CA THR A 97 5.18 4.96 10.93
C THR A 97 3.81 5.34 10.42
N SER A 98 3.74 5.79 9.17
CA SER A 98 2.49 6.08 8.47
C SER A 98 2.64 5.83 6.97
N GLN A 99 1.57 5.36 6.32
CA GLN A 99 1.52 5.24 4.86
C GLN A 99 1.23 6.57 4.18
N SER A 100 0.56 7.48 4.87
CA SER A 100 0.16 8.79 4.35
C SER A 100 0.80 9.93 5.13
N ASP A 101 0.79 11.12 4.53
CA ASP A 101 1.14 12.34 5.23
C ASP A 101 0.14 12.61 6.37
N LEU A 102 0.63 12.59 7.60
CA LEU A 102 -0.20 12.83 8.78
C LEU A 102 -0.75 14.26 8.85
N ALA A 103 -0.14 15.23 8.18
CA ALA A 103 -0.69 16.58 8.09
C ALA A 103 -2.00 16.59 7.29
N ALA A 104 -2.09 15.78 6.24
CA ALA A 104 -3.33 15.58 5.48
C ALA A 104 -4.39 14.86 6.34
N ALA A 105 -4.01 13.81 7.07
CA ALA A 105 -4.90 13.08 7.98
C ALA A 105 -5.45 13.97 9.10
N MET A 106 -4.61 14.85 9.66
CA MET A 106 -5.05 15.84 10.67
C MET A 106 -6.07 16.83 10.09
N LYS A 107 -5.85 17.33 8.86
CA LYS A 107 -6.80 18.23 8.19
C LYS A 107 -8.12 17.54 7.88
N ALA A 108 -8.09 16.26 7.51
CA ALA A 108 -9.28 15.44 7.27
C ALA A 108 -10.03 15.03 8.56
N GLY A 109 -9.46 15.31 9.75
CA GLY A 109 -10.05 14.95 11.04
C GLY A 109 -9.90 13.48 11.44
N THR A 110 -9.13 12.69 10.69
CA THR A 110 -8.88 11.27 11.01
C THR A 110 -7.72 11.09 11.98
N LEU A 111 -6.88 12.12 12.16
CA LEU A 111 -5.82 12.15 13.15
C LEU A 111 -6.03 13.30 14.14
N ARG A 112 -5.92 13.01 15.43
CA ARG A 112 -5.99 13.99 16.51
C ARG A 112 -4.86 15.00 16.40
N ARG A 113 -5.19 16.28 16.58
CA ARG A 113 -4.21 17.38 16.51
C ARG A 113 -3.12 17.28 17.57
N ASP A 114 -3.50 16.95 18.81
CA ASP A 114 -2.57 16.82 19.94
C ASP A 114 -1.53 15.71 19.66
N LEU A 115 -1.94 14.57 19.14
CA LEU A 115 -1.05 13.48 18.76
C LEU A 115 -0.12 13.86 17.61
N TYR A 116 -0.65 14.53 16.57
CA TYR A 116 0.17 15.01 15.46
C TYR A 116 1.34 15.87 15.91
N TYR A 117 1.09 16.89 16.71
CA TYR A 117 2.14 17.79 17.19
C TYR A 117 3.16 17.11 18.10
N ARG A 118 2.76 16.08 18.83
CA ARG A 118 3.67 15.28 19.66
C ARG A 118 4.58 14.39 18.83
N LEU A 119 4.05 13.77 17.77
CA LEU A 119 4.81 12.86 16.89
C LEU A 119 5.69 13.58 15.88
N SER A 120 5.37 14.81 15.50
CA SER A 120 6.07 15.56 14.46
C SER A 120 7.33 16.28 14.92
N GLY A 121 8.01 15.77 15.97
CA GLY A 121 9.30 16.32 16.43
C GLY A 121 10.39 16.29 15.33
N ALA A 122 10.45 15.19 14.58
CA ALA A 122 11.22 15.07 13.35
C ALA A 122 10.43 14.22 12.35
N THR A 123 10.42 14.62 11.08
CA THR A 123 9.70 13.90 10.04
C THR A 123 10.68 13.36 8.99
N LEU A 124 10.53 12.10 8.63
CA LEU A 124 11.35 11.38 7.69
C LEU A 124 10.46 10.78 6.58
N HIS A 125 10.63 11.26 5.35
CA HIS A 125 9.96 10.68 4.20
C HIS A 125 10.81 9.57 3.59
N VAL A 126 10.21 8.39 3.38
CA VAL A 126 10.84 7.27 2.69
C VAL A 126 10.27 7.20 1.28
N PRO A 127 11.08 7.48 0.25
CA PRO A 127 10.61 7.49 -1.12
C PRO A 127 10.18 6.09 -1.57
N ALA A 128 9.26 6.02 -2.52
CA ALA A 128 8.87 4.78 -3.16
C ALA A 128 10.04 4.17 -3.93
N LEU A 129 10.02 2.84 -4.14
CA LEU A 129 11.14 2.14 -4.80
C LEU A 129 11.34 2.61 -6.24
N ARG A 130 10.27 2.99 -6.95
CA ARG A 130 10.33 3.57 -8.31
C ARG A 130 11.03 4.94 -8.37
N ASP A 131 11.13 5.66 -7.24
CA ASP A 131 11.79 6.97 -7.14
C ASP A 131 13.28 6.84 -6.76
N ARG A 132 13.77 5.60 -6.52
CA ARG A 132 15.15 5.25 -6.19
C ARG A 132 15.60 4.01 -6.96
N VAL A 133 15.50 4.10 -8.27
CA VAL A 133 15.73 2.97 -9.21
C VAL A 133 17.13 2.37 -9.06
N GLU A 134 18.13 3.20 -8.72
CA GLU A 134 19.49 2.75 -8.44
C GLU A 134 19.61 1.76 -7.29
N ASP A 135 18.71 1.79 -6.32
CA ASP A 135 18.71 0.85 -5.19
C ASP A 135 18.21 -0.55 -5.58
N ILE A 136 17.44 -0.67 -6.68
CA ILE A 136 16.76 -1.93 -7.04
C ILE A 136 17.76 -3.06 -7.24
N SER A 137 18.82 -2.83 -8.01
CA SER A 137 19.82 -3.85 -8.29
C SER A 137 20.57 -4.30 -7.02
N LEU A 138 20.89 -3.37 -6.14
CA LEU A 138 21.54 -3.66 -4.87
C LEU A 138 20.66 -4.45 -3.92
N LEU A 139 19.39 -4.04 -3.80
CA LEU A 139 18.39 -4.74 -2.98
C LEU A 139 18.08 -6.13 -3.53
N ALA A 140 17.97 -6.28 -4.85
CA ALA A 140 17.74 -7.56 -5.49
C ALA A 140 18.89 -8.55 -5.22
N ALA A 141 20.14 -8.11 -5.38
CA ALA A 141 21.31 -8.92 -5.06
C ALA A 141 21.30 -9.37 -3.60
N HIS A 142 21.03 -8.45 -2.68
CA HIS A 142 20.94 -8.75 -1.24
C HIS A 142 19.84 -9.77 -0.93
N PHE A 143 18.66 -9.67 -1.54
CA PHE A 143 17.56 -10.60 -1.28
C PHE A 143 17.81 -11.97 -1.92
N LEU A 144 18.46 -12.04 -3.06
CA LEU A 144 18.89 -13.30 -3.65
C LEU A 144 19.89 -14.02 -2.74
N GLU A 145 20.96 -13.33 -2.33
CA GLU A 145 21.96 -13.88 -1.41
C GLU A 145 21.33 -14.39 -0.10
N ARG A 146 20.42 -13.63 0.47
CA ARG A 146 19.72 -14.01 1.71
C ARG A 146 18.75 -15.17 1.54
N SER A 147 18.20 -15.37 0.34
CA SER A 147 17.25 -16.44 0.04
C SER A 147 17.93 -17.77 -0.27
N GLU A 148 19.23 -17.75 -0.57
CA GLU A 148 20.04 -18.93 -0.86
C GLU A 148 20.61 -19.49 0.44
N SER A 149 20.04 -20.60 0.92
CA SER A 149 20.53 -21.32 2.09
C SER A 149 21.69 -22.24 1.71
N GLY A 150 22.91 -21.89 2.13
CA GLY A 150 24.10 -22.76 2.07
C GLY A 150 24.75 -22.85 0.69
N ASN A 151 25.95 -23.25 0.59
CA ASN A 151 26.91 -23.66 -0.45
C ASN A 151 26.58 -23.51 -1.97
N THR A 152 25.57 -22.74 -2.36
CA THR A 152 25.22 -22.44 -3.76
C THR A 152 25.84 -21.10 -4.17
N VAL A 153 26.34 -21.05 -5.41
CA VAL A 153 26.85 -19.80 -6.01
C VAL A 153 25.70 -18.78 -6.05
N PRO A 154 25.89 -17.56 -5.51
CA PRO A 154 24.84 -16.54 -5.54
C PRO A 154 24.37 -16.30 -6.99
N ARG A 155 23.05 -16.31 -7.19
CA ARG A 155 22.49 -15.95 -8.48
C ARG A 155 22.64 -14.47 -8.76
N ALA A 156 22.90 -14.12 -10.00
CA ALA A 156 22.98 -12.75 -10.47
C ALA A 156 21.83 -12.43 -11.41
N LEU A 157 21.45 -11.16 -11.49
CA LEU A 157 20.52 -10.70 -12.52
C LEU A 157 21.28 -10.47 -13.82
N SER A 158 20.78 -10.98 -14.95
CA SER A 158 21.25 -10.56 -16.27
C SER A 158 20.96 -9.06 -16.48
N GLU A 159 21.67 -8.45 -17.43
CA GLU A 159 21.41 -7.04 -17.80
C GLU A 159 19.96 -6.82 -18.26
N GLY A 160 19.37 -7.80 -18.96
CA GLY A 160 17.97 -7.78 -19.39
C GLY A 160 17.01 -7.81 -18.20
N ALA A 161 17.24 -8.71 -17.23
CA ALA A 161 16.43 -8.80 -16.02
C ALA A 161 16.53 -7.52 -15.16
N ALA A 162 17.74 -6.96 -15.00
CA ALA A 162 17.95 -5.72 -14.28
C ALA A 162 17.18 -4.54 -14.91
N LYS A 163 17.14 -4.45 -16.24
CA LYS A 163 16.35 -3.43 -16.97
C LYS A 163 14.84 -3.61 -16.75
N VAL A 164 14.35 -4.85 -16.74
CA VAL A 164 12.92 -5.15 -16.46
C VAL A 164 12.55 -4.67 -15.06
N PHE A 165 13.35 -5.01 -14.05
CA PHE A 165 13.09 -4.59 -12.68
C PHE A 165 13.22 -3.08 -12.48
N ALA A 166 14.18 -2.42 -13.15
CA ALA A 166 14.35 -0.97 -13.09
C ALA A 166 13.15 -0.20 -13.67
N ASN A 167 12.47 -0.76 -14.66
CA ASN A 167 11.32 -0.14 -15.33
C ASN A 167 9.97 -0.49 -14.68
N TYR A 168 9.93 -1.41 -13.72
CA TYR A 168 8.70 -1.80 -13.08
C TYR A 168 8.28 -0.80 -11.98
N GLN A 169 6.97 -0.60 -11.79
CA GLN A 169 6.42 0.43 -10.89
C GLN A 169 6.50 0.09 -9.41
N TRP A 170 6.72 -1.15 -9.05
CA TRP A 170 6.85 -1.65 -7.68
C TRP A 170 5.77 -1.13 -6.71
N PRO A 171 4.48 -1.36 -6.96
CA PRO A 171 3.40 -0.88 -6.09
C PRO A 171 3.48 -1.41 -4.65
N GLY A 172 4.08 -2.58 -4.44
CA GLY A 172 4.41 -3.12 -3.12
C GLY A 172 5.82 -2.80 -2.64
N ASN A 173 6.53 -1.92 -3.35
CA ASN A 173 7.87 -1.44 -3.01
C ASN A 173 8.88 -2.56 -2.70
N VAL A 174 9.70 -2.39 -1.66
CA VAL A 174 10.76 -3.33 -1.27
C VAL A 174 10.20 -4.69 -0.84
N ARG A 175 9.01 -4.72 -0.24
CA ARG A 175 8.36 -5.98 0.15
C ARG A 175 8.00 -6.82 -1.09
N GLN A 176 7.54 -6.19 -2.15
CA GLN A 176 7.25 -6.86 -3.41
C GLN A 176 8.54 -7.34 -4.09
N LEU A 177 9.59 -6.52 -4.10
CA LEU A 177 10.90 -6.91 -4.63
C LEU A 177 11.47 -8.11 -3.86
N GLU A 178 11.44 -8.09 -2.54
CA GLU A 178 11.89 -9.22 -1.70
C GLU A 178 11.14 -10.51 -2.05
N HIS A 179 9.81 -10.42 -2.21
CA HIS A 179 9.00 -11.57 -2.59
C HIS A 179 9.37 -12.09 -4.00
N ALA A 180 9.54 -11.21 -4.98
CA ALA A 180 9.96 -11.57 -6.33
C ALA A 180 11.33 -12.26 -6.34
N MET A 181 12.32 -11.74 -5.60
CA MET A 181 13.64 -12.33 -5.50
C MET A 181 13.61 -13.71 -4.81
N ARG A 182 12.81 -13.86 -3.76
CA ARG A 182 12.61 -15.15 -3.08
C ARG A 182 11.99 -16.19 -4.02
N GLN A 183 11.01 -15.78 -4.83
CA GLN A 183 10.39 -16.66 -5.83
C GLN A 183 11.40 -17.08 -6.91
N LEU A 184 12.19 -16.15 -7.42
CA LEU A 184 13.25 -16.44 -8.40
C LEU A 184 14.34 -17.36 -7.83
N ALA A 185 14.75 -17.15 -6.59
CA ALA A 185 15.70 -18.03 -5.92
C ALA A 185 15.21 -19.49 -5.82
N LEU A 186 13.90 -19.71 -5.74
CA LEU A 186 13.29 -21.04 -5.67
C LEU A 186 13.04 -21.67 -7.06
N THR A 187 12.74 -20.86 -8.08
CA THR A 187 12.30 -21.36 -9.38
C THR A 187 13.41 -21.40 -10.43
N SER A 188 14.36 -20.47 -10.38
CA SER A 188 15.46 -20.42 -11.33
C SER A 188 16.45 -21.55 -11.07
N ARG A 189 16.90 -22.22 -12.13
CA ARG A 189 17.91 -23.31 -12.07
C ARG A 189 19.29 -22.84 -12.49
N ALA A 190 19.37 -21.73 -13.21
CA ALA A 190 20.61 -21.17 -13.72
C ALA A 190 21.26 -20.22 -12.70
N PRO A 191 22.58 -20.03 -12.76
CA PRO A 191 23.27 -19.04 -11.90
C PRO A 191 22.94 -17.60 -12.29
N GLU A 192 22.37 -17.36 -13.46
CA GLU A 192 21.96 -16.05 -13.95
C GLU A 192 20.47 -16.03 -14.27
N ILE A 193 19.76 -15.09 -13.65
CA ILE A 193 18.32 -14.87 -13.84
C ILE A 193 18.11 -14.11 -15.16
N THR A 194 17.36 -14.72 -16.05
CA THR A 194 17.10 -14.19 -17.39
C THR A 194 15.99 -13.13 -17.39
N GLN A 195 15.91 -12.33 -18.46
CA GLN A 195 14.82 -11.39 -18.67
C GLN A 195 13.45 -12.07 -18.67
N ILE A 196 13.33 -13.24 -19.28
CA ILE A 196 12.06 -14.00 -19.38
C ILE A 196 11.59 -14.42 -17.98
N GLU A 197 12.48 -14.90 -17.11
CA GLU A 197 12.14 -15.27 -15.74
C GLU A 197 11.68 -14.04 -14.92
N ALA A 198 12.34 -12.89 -15.13
CA ALA A 198 11.95 -11.63 -14.49
C ALA A 198 10.55 -11.19 -14.93
N GLU A 199 10.25 -11.21 -16.23
CA GLU A 199 8.92 -10.89 -16.75
C GLU A 199 7.85 -11.86 -16.26
N GLN A 200 8.14 -13.16 -16.20
CA GLN A 200 7.21 -14.17 -15.68
C GLN A 200 6.87 -13.95 -14.21
N VAL A 201 7.86 -13.66 -13.37
CA VAL A 201 7.63 -13.43 -11.94
C VAL A 201 6.81 -12.14 -11.71
N LEU A 202 7.06 -11.09 -12.48
CA LEU A 202 6.28 -9.85 -12.39
C LEU A 202 4.86 -10.01 -12.93
N GLY A 203 4.67 -10.77 -14.01
CA GLY A 203 3.35 -11.06 -14.60
C GLY A 203 2.50 -12.03 -13.77
N ALA A 204 3.13 -12.87 -12.94
CA ALA A 204 2.44 -13.77 -12.02
C ALA A 204 2.05 -13.12 -10.69
N GLN A 205 2.57 -11.91 -10.39
CA GLN A 205 2.16 -11.18 -9.21
C GLN A 205 0.74 -10.64 -9.41
N PRO A 206 -0.16 -10.81 -8.42
CA PRO A 206 -1.46 -10.19 -8.49
C PRO A 206 -1.23 -8.69 -8.71
N ASP A 207 -1.95 -8.11 -9.67
CA ASP A 207 -2.06 -6.65 -9.73
C ASP A 207 -2.39 -6.19 -8.31
N PRO A 208 -1.62 -5.25 -7.75
CA PRO A 208 -1.97 -4.76 -6.44
C PRO A 208 -3.41 -4.30 -6.56
N GLU A 209 -4.31 -4.96 -5.81
CA GLU A 209 -5.61 -4.35 -5.56
C GLU A 209 -5.29 -2.89 -5.21
N PRO A 210 -5.88 -1.92 -5.90
CA PRO A 210 -5.66 -0.53 -5.55
C PRO A 210 -5.95 -0.49 -4.05
N LEU A 211 -4.88 -0.35 -3.25
CA LEU A 211 -4.96 -0.15 -1.81
C LEU A 211 -6.15 0.74 -1.62
N ARG A 212 -7.21 0.25 -0.95
CA ARG A 212 -8.49 0.94 -0.80
C ARG A 212 -8.17 2.41 -0.78
N ALA A 213 -8.30 3.05 -1.93
CA ALA A 213 -8.00 4.45 -2.08
C ALA A 213 -8.81 5.06 -0.96
N GLN A 214 -8.12 5.56 0.04
CA GLN A 214 -8.72 6.47 0.99
C GLN A 214 -9.66 7.27 0.12
N ALA A 215 -10.94 7.34 0.50
CA ALA A 215 -12.00 7.97 -0.23
C ALA A 215 -11.63 9.42 -0.59
N ASN A 216 -10.62 9.56 -1.40
CA ASN A 216 -10.35 10.70 -2.21
C ASN A 216 -11.36 10.58 -3.33
N THR A 217 -12.29 11.47 -3.32
CA THR A 217 -13.23 11.83 -4.37
C THR A 217 -12.49 12.08 -5.69
N GLU A 218 -11.77 11.09 -6.18
CA GLU A 218 -11.27 11.12 -7.55
C GLU A 218 -12.52 11.02 -8.42
N LYS A 219 -12.86 12.15 -9.05
CA LYS A 219 -14.01 12.19 -9.94
C LYS A 219 -13.84 11.08 -10.98
N LEU A 220 -14.89 10.28 -11.20
CA LEU A 220 -14.92 9.21 -12.20
C LEU A 220 -14.24 9.62 -13.51
N GLY A 221 -14.43 10.90 -13.93
CA GLY A 221 -13.79 11.48 -15.11
C GLY A 221 -12.26 11.44 -15.08
N ALA A 222 -11.62 11.66 -13.94
CA ALA A 222 -10.15 11.63 -13.84
C ALA A 222 -9.60 10.20 -13.98
N SER A 223 -10.32 9.20 -13.45
CA SER A 223 -9.97 7.79 -13.62
C SER A 223 -10.13 7.34 -15.07
N VAL A 224 -11.22 7.72 -15.72
CA VAL A 224 -11.48 7.46 -17.15
C VAL A 224 -10.43 8.15 -18.02
N GLU A 225 -10.08 9.42 -17.75
CA GLU A 225 -9.06 10.16 -18.50
C GLU A 225 -7.69 9.44 -18.44
N ARG A 226 -7.28 8.95 -17.27
CA ARG A 226 -6.02 8.22 -17.10
C ARG A 226 -6.00 6.92 -17.91
N HIS A 227 -7.13 6.19 -17.92
CA HIS A 227 -7.26 4.96 -18.73
C HIS A 227 -7.20 5.26 -20.22
N LEU A 228 -7.88 6.30 -20.67
CA LEU A 228 -7.88 6.71 -22.07
C LEU A 228 -6.48 7.17 -22.52
N ARG A 229 -5.75 7.95 -21.71
CA ARG A 229 -4.37 8.35 -22.02
C ARG A 229 -3.49 7.14 -22.22
N ARG A 230 -3.52 6.17 -21.27
CA ARG A 230 -2.75 4.92 -21.38
C ARG A 230 -3.11 4.13 -22.63
N TYR A 231 -4.40 4.06 -22.98
CA TYR A 231 -4.85 3.39 -24.18
C TYR A 231 -4.29 4.06 -25.46
N PHE A 232 -4.26 5.38 -25.53
CA PHE A 232 -3.65 6.11 -26.65
C PHE A 232 -2.13 5.94 -26.68
N ASP A 233 -1.47 5.99 -25.53
CA ASP A 233 -0.01 5.82 -25.41
C ASP A 233 0.45 4.43 -25.92
N GLN A 234 -0.34 3.39 -25.69
CA GLN A 234 -0.06 2.03 -26.20
C GLN A 234 -0.10 1.93 -27.72
N HIS A 235 -0.80 2.83 -28.40
CA HIS A 235 -0.82 2.89 -29.88
C HIS A 235 0.31 3.73 -30.46
N GLY A 236 1.11 4.39 -29.63
CA GLY A 236 2.27 5.18 -30.04
C GLY A 236 1.90 6.32 -31.00
N SER A 237 2.52 6.34 -32.17
CA SER A 237 2.25 7.34 -33.21
C SER A 237 1.07 7.00 -34.12
N MET A 238 0.46 5.82 -34.00
CA MET A 238 -0.70 5.40 -34.78
C MET A 238 -2.00 5.71 -34.05
N LEU A 239 -3.00 6.22 -34.76
CA LEU A 239 -4.31 6.43 -34.17
C LEU A 239 -5.02 5.09 -33.88
N PRO A 240 -5.79 4.99 -32.78
CA PRO A 240 -6.63 3.83 -32.51
C PRO A 240 -7.61 3.54 -33.65
N PRO A 241 -8.04 2.28 -33.83
CA PRO A 241 -9.01 1.93 -34.86
C PRO A 241 -10.33 2.69 -34.71
N PRO A 242 -11.04 2.99 -35.82
CA PRO A 242 -12.32 3.70 -35.79
C PRO A 242 -13.37 2.94 -34.96
N GLY A 243 -14.36 3.69 -34.43
CA GLY A 243 -15.38 3.11 -33.54
C GLY A 243 -15.01 3.16 -32.04
N LEU A 244 -13.97 3.90 -31.67
CA LEU A 244 -13.49 4.04 -30.30
C LEU A 244 -14.59 4.45 -29.31
N TYR A 245 -15.44 5.41 -29.69
CA TYR A 245 -16.50 5.90 -28.81
C TYR A 245 -17.45 4.77 -28.37
N ALA A 246 -17.97 3.99 -29.31
CA ALA A 246 -18.91 2.91 -29.02
C ALA A 246 -18.26 1.80 -28.16
N ARG A 247 -16.96 1.55 -28.35
CA ARG A 247 -16.20 0.55 -27.61
C ARG A 247 -15.97 0.99 -26.16
N ILE A 248 -15.51 2.21 -25.95
CA ILE A 248 -15.30 2.77 -24.60
C ILE A 248 -16.62 2.91 -23.85
N LEU A 249 -17.67 3.36 -24.53
CA LEU A 249 -18.99 3.47 -23.90
C LEU A 249 -19.50 2.10 -23.43
N ARG A 250 -19.31 1.04 -24.21
CA ARG A 250 -19.69 -0.33 -23.85
C ARG A 250 -18.92 -0.82 -22.60
N GLU A 251 -17.62 -0.54 -22.51
CA GLU A 251 -16.77 -0.92 -21.35
C GLU A 251 -17.21 -0.22 -20.05
N ILE A 252 -17.81 0.96 -20.13
CA ILE A 252 -18.32 1.70 -18.96
C ILE A 252 -19.76 1.32 -18.66
N GLU A 253 -20.59 1.12 -19.66
CA GLU A 253 -22.04 0.81 -19.48
C GLU A 253 -22.26 -0.58 -18.88
N ALA A 254 -21.48 -1.58 -19.30
CA ALA A 254 -21.64 -2.96 -18.80
C ALA A 254 -21.50 -3.04 -17.27
N PRO A 255 -20.36 -2.65 -16.65
CA PRO A 255 -20.19 -2.72 -15.20
C PRO A 255 -21.17 -1.80 -14.44
N LEU A 256 -21.54 -0.63 -15.02
CA LEU A 256 -22.51 0.26 -14.39
C LEU A 256 -23.89 -0.42 -14.26
N ILE A 257 -24.35 -1.11 -15.31
CA ILE A 257 -25.64 -1.81 -15.31
C ILE A 257 -25.58 -3.05 -14.40
N GLU A 258 -24.49 -3.81 -14.41
CA GLU A 258 -24.31 -4.97 -13.53
C GLU A 258 -24.36 -4.58 -12.05
N ILE A 259 -23.62 -3.54 -11.65
CA ILE A 259 -23.61 -3.01 -10.28
C ILE A 259 -25.00 -2.53 -9.87
N ALA A 260 -25.70 -1.78 -10.76
CA ALA A 260 -27.04 -1.29 -10.49
C ALA A 260 -28.07 -2.41 -10.38
N LEU A 261 -27.96 -3.47 -11.20
CA LEU A 261 -28.80 -4.68 -11.10
C LEU A 261 -28.53 -5.42 -9.80
N SER A 262 -27.27 -5.58 -9.42
CA SER A 262 -26.88 -6.21 -8.14
C SER A 262 -27.45 -5.42 -6.95
N ALA A 263 -27.30 -4.10 -6.93
CA ALA A 263 -27.82 -3.23 -5.87
C ALA A 263 -29.36 -3.27 -5.76
N THR A 264 -30.05 -3.56 -6.86
CA THR A 264 -31.53 -3.67 -6.90
C THR A 264 -32.04 -5.12 -6.84
N ALA A 265 -31.16 -6.08 -6.47
CA ALA A 265 -31.46 -7.52 -6.39
C ALA A 265 -32.11 -8.07 -7.68
N GLY A 266 -31.66 -7.62 -8.84
CA GLY A 266 -32.15 -8.03 -10.16
C GLY A 266 -33.49 -7.41 -10.57
N ASN A 267 -34.01 -6.44 -9.82
CA ASN A 267 -35.27 -5.77 -10.15
C ASN A 267 -35.04 -4.70 -11.23
N GLN A 268 -35.33 -5.04 -12.47
CA GLN A 268 -35.12 -4.15 -13.63
C GLN A 268 -35.91 -2.83 -13.57
N ALA A 269 -37.07 -2.77 -12.89
CA ALA A 269 -37.81 -1.51 -12.77
C ALA A 269 -37.09 -0.54 -11.84
N LYS A 270 -36.69 -1.02 -10.62
CA LYS A 270 -35.91 -0.23 -9.68
C LYS A 270 -34.53 0.12 -10.23
N CYS A 271 -33.92 -0.76 -11.01
CA CYS A 271 -32.66 -0.50 -11.68
C CYS A 271 -32.77 0.61 -12.73
N ALA A 272 -33.82 0.60 -13.55
CA ALA A 272 -34.08 1.64 -14.51
C ALA A 272 -34.32 3.02 -13.85
N ASP A 273 -35.09 3.04 -12.75
CA ASP A 273 -35.31 4.23 -11.93
C ASP A 273 -34.00 4.74 -11.31
N LEU A 274 -33.17 3.86 -10.76
CA LEU A 274 -31.85 4.19 -10.19
C LEU A 274 -30.91 4.81 -11.23
N LEU A 275 -30.90 4.25 -12.46
CA LEU A 275 -30.06 4.72 -13.56
C LEU A 275 -30.67 5.95 -14.30
N GLY A 276 -31.89 6.35 -14.00
CA GLY A 276 -32.58 7.45 -14.67
C GLY A 276 -32.88 7.17 -16.14
N ILE A 277 -33.05 5.91 -16.54
CA ILE A 277 -33.35 5.50 -17.93
C ILE A 277 -34.68 4.76 -18.02
N ASN A 278 -35.28 4.74 -19.23
CA ASN A 278 -36.50 3.97 -19.44
C ASN A 278 -36.23 2.46 -19.32
N ARG A 279 -37.22 1.73 -18.74
CA ARG A 279 -37.15 0.29 -18.57
C ARG A 279 -36.90 -0.48 -19.88
N ASN A 280 -37.47 -0.01 -20.99
CA ASN A 280 -37.25 -0.63 -22.30
C ASN A 280 -35.80 -0.38 -22.79
N THR A 281 -35.23 0.79 -22.51
CA THR A 281 -33.84 1.11 -22.80
C THR A 281 -32.91 0.22 -22.00
N LEU A 282 -33.16 0.01 -20.69
CA LEU A 282 -32.40 -0.90 -19.85
C LEU A 282 -32.45 -2.34 -20.39
N ARG A 283 -33.63 -2.83 -20.77
CA ARG A 283 -33.76 -4.17 -21.35
C ARG A 283 -32.94 -4.35 -22.63
N LYS A 284 -33.02 -3.35 -23.52
CA LYS A 284 -32.24 -3.36 -24.76
C LYS A 284 -30.73 -3.41 -24.45
N LYS A 285 -30.26 -2.59 -23.51
CA LYS A 285 -28.86 -2.57 -23.09
C LYS A 285 -28.38 -3.88 -22.43
N ILE A 286 -29.20 -4.50 -21.58
CA ILE A 286 -28.90 -5.80 -20.97
C ILE A 286 -28.70 -6.87 -22.06
N THR A 287 -29.55 -6.86 -23.12
CA THR A 287 -29.41 -7.79 -24.23
C THR A 287 -28.21 -7.48 -25.13
N GLU A 288 -27.95 -6.20 -25.44
CA GLU A 288 -26.83 -5.77 -26.27
C GLU A 288 -25.45 -5.99 -25.62
N LEU A 289 -25.40 -5.95 -24.28
CA LEU A 289 -24.18 -6.10 -23.49
C LEU A 289 -24.00 -7.52 -22.93
N ASP A 290 -24.93 -8.44 -23.22
CA ASP A 290 -24.94 -9.83 -22.77
C ASP A 290 -24.82 -9.99 -21.23
N ILE A 291 -25.55 -9.14 -20.49
CA ILE A 291 -25.50 -9.11 -19.04
C ILE A 291 -26.42 -10.18 -18.44
N GLU A 292 -25.88 -11.07 -17.62
CA GLU A 292 -26.66 -12.07 -16.87
C GLU A 292 -27.45 -11.44 -15.73
N VAL A 293 -28.78 -11.57 -15.75
CA VAL A 293 -29.65 -11.10 -14.66
C VAL A 293 -29.87 -12.22 -13.66
N THR A 294 -29.04 -12.29 -12.63
CA THR A 294 -29.25 -13.20 -11.50
C THR A 294 -30.39 -12.70 -10.62
N ARG A 295 -31.52 -13.41 -10.60
CA ARG A 295 -32.60 -13.16 -9.63
C ARG A 295 -32.15 -13.62 -8.26
N GLY A 296 -31.91 -12.68 -7.35
CA GLY A 296 -31.63 -12.98 -5.96
C GLY A 296 -32.72 -13.88 -5.36
N ARG A 297 -32.32 -15.07 -4.93
CA ARG A 297 -33.20 -16.03 -4.21
C ARG A 297 -33.61 -15.38 -2.90
N LYS A 298 -34.91 -15.11 -2.69
CA LYS A 298 -35.46 -14.74 -1.39
C LYS A 298 -35.04 -15.82 -0.40
N MET A 299 -34.17 -15.51 0.56
CA MET A 299 -34.11 -16.29 1.79
C MET A 299 -35.43 -16.05 2.56
N MET A 300 -36.17 -17.13 2.78
CA MET A 300 -37.21 -17.21 3.79
C MET A 300 -36.58 -17.23 5.18
#